data_1f2234ec088e753e92d51eb8a78a75fb
#
_entry.id   1f2234ec088e753e92d51eb8a78a75fb
#
_cell.length_a   1.000
_cell.length_b   1.000
_cell.length_c   1.000
_cell.angle_alpha   90.00
_cell.angle_beta   90.00
_cell.angle_gamma   90.00
#
_symmetry.space_group_name_H-M   'P 1'
#
loop_
_entity.id
_entity.type
_entity.pdbx_description
1 polymer ?
#
loop_
_entity_poly.entity_id
_entity_poly.type
_entity_poly.pdbx_seq_one_letter_code
_entity_poly.pdbx_strand_id
1 'polypeptide(L)'
;MNHNWPWIALVLLGAYHGLNPAMGWLFALSLGLQEKRRSAVLGALVPIALGHAAAITLTILALRFVQHFFPMNILKWGVASILITLGFYRLFRARHPRGAGMRVGARDLFVWSFLMASAHGAGLMLLPILMAQPMSAMTHNMAGAMSLLPSLSNAPSLTTIGLAVLIHTASMLAVAGVLATLFFETYEKVGLRLLRHTWLNFDLLWAIALLVAGCVVLFF
;
A
#
# COMPACT_ATOMS: atom_id res chain seq x y z
N MET A 1 4.12 6.50 -25.82
CA MET A 1 4.40 6.14 -24.40
C MET A 1 3.65 4.85 -24.13
N ASN A 2 4.33 3.84 -23.58
CA ASN A 2 3.72 2.52 -23.33
C ASN A 2 2.51 2.64 -22.41
N HIS A 3 1.34 2.19 -22.83
CA HIS A 3 0.07 2.22 -22.09
C HIS A 3 0.11 1.41 -20.77
N ASN A 4 1.14 0.61 -20.55
CA ASN A 4 1.25 -0.32 -19.42
C ASN A 4 2.00 0.22 -18.21
N TRP A 5 2.59 1.42 -18.29
CA TRP A 5 3.42 1.96 -17.22
C TRP A 5 2.68 2.09 -15.85
N PRO A 6 1.38 2.44 -15.79
CA PRO A 6 0.70 2.56 -14.51
C PRO A 6 0.55 1.21 -13.79
N TRP A 7 0.30 0.14 -14.55
CA TRP A 7 0.22 -1.22 -14.00
C TRP A 7 1.56 -1.70 -13.46
N ILE A 8 2.64 -1.41 -14.19
CA ILE A 8 4.01 -1.69 -13.75
C ILE A 8 4.32 -0.90 -12.47
N ALA A 9 3.95 0.38 -12.41
CA ALA A 9 4.14 1.20 -11.23
C ALA A 9 3.39 0.67 -10.01
N LEU A 10 2.14 0.15 -10.19
CA LEU A 10 1.37 -0.49 -9.12
C LEU A 10 2.05 -1.76 -8.59
N VAL A 11 2.60 -2.59 -9.49
CA VAL A 11 3.36 -3.79 -9.10
C VAL A 11 4.62 -3.41 -8.33
N LEU A 12 5.39 -2.46 -8.83
CA LEU A 12 6.63 -2.00 -8.17
C LEU A 12 6.35 -1.36 -6.81
N LEU A 13 5.30 -0.54 -6.73
CA LEU A 13 4.89 0.07 -5.47
C LEU A 13 4.40 -0.99 -4.48
N GLY A 14 3.64 -2.00 -4.93
CA GLY A 14 3.23 -3.13 -4.11
C GLY A 14 4.43 -3.94 -3.62
N ALA A 15 5.36 -4.28 -4.50
CA ALA A 15 6.60 -4.97 -4.15
C ALA A 15 7.40 -4.19 -3.10
N TYR A 16 7.53 -2.89 -3.28
CA TYR A 16 8.18 -1.99 -2.32
C TYR A 16 7.48 -2.01 -0.95
N HIS A 17 6.14 -2.00 -0.91
CA HIS A 17 5.38 -2.16 0.34
C HIS A 17 5.65 -3.51 1.00
N GLY A 18 5.74 -4.57 0.22
CA GLY A 18 6.04 -5.92 0.71
C GLY A 18 7.43 -6.09 1.32
N LEU A 19 8.41 -5.28 0.89
CA LEU A 19 9.75 -5.25 1.50
C LEU A 19 9.73 -4.68 2.92
N ASN A 20 8.81 -3.75 3.21
CA ASN A 20 8.77 -3.04 4.48
C ASN A 20 8.31 -3.97 5.63
N PRO A 21 9.14 -4.18 6.66
CA PRO A 21 8.78 -5.03 7.81
C PRO A 21 7.52 -4.56 8.55
N ALA A 22 7.27 -3.25 8.59
CA ALA A 22 6.09 -2.68 9.25
C ALA A 22 4.77 -3.07 8.57
N MET A 23 4.81 -3.53 7.30
CA MET A 23 3.63 -4.02 6.58
C MET A 23 3.15 -5.41 7.01
N GLY A 24 3.82 -6.05 7.97
CA GLY A 24 3.31 -7.22 8.69
C GLY A 24 4.02 -8.54 8.43
N TRP A 25 4.96 -8.65 7.46
CA TRP A 25 5.63 -9.92 7.22
C TRP A 25 6.50 -10.41 8.40
N LEU A 26 7.01 -9.50 9.25
CA LEU A 26 7.68 -9.89 10.50
C LEU A 26 6.72 -10.56 11.49
N PHE A 27 5.45 -10.13 11.55
CA PHE A 27 4.45 -10.81 12.37
C PHE A 27 4.11 -12.19 11.81
N ALA A 28 4.00 -12.31 10.47
CA ALA A 28 3.80 -13.60 9.82
C ALA A 28 4.95 -14.55 10.12
N LEU A 29 6.20 -14.08 10.00
CA LEU A 29 7.39 -14.82 10.37
C LEU A 29 7.36 -15.23 11.86
N SER A 30 7.09 -14.27 12.75
CA SER A 30 7.04 -14.53 14.21
C SER A 30 6.01 -15.60 14.56
N LEU A 31 4.81 -15.54 13.96
CA LEU A 31 3.77 -16.54 14.17
C LEU A 31 4.19 -17.91 13.65
N GLY A 32 4.80 -17.96 12.47
CA GLY A 32 5.35 -19.21 11.91
C GLY A 32 6.40 -19.85 12.80
N LEU A 33 7.32 -19.04 13.36
CA LEU A 33 8.36 -19.52 14.28
C LEU A 33 7.77 -20.00 15.63
N GLN A 34 6.72 -19.32 16.15
CA GLN A 34 6.04 -19.72 17.38
C GLN A 34 5.32 -21.07 17.18
N GLU A 35 4.61 -21.23 16.08
CA GLU A 35 3.86 -22.46 15.77
C GLU A 35 4.71 -23.55 15.11
N LYS A 36 5.97 -23.25 14.76
CA LYS A 36 6.88 -24.15 14.03
C LYS A 36 6.24 -24.73 12.76
N ARG A 37 5.47 -23.90 12.04
CA ARG A 37 4.74 -24.33 10.85
C ARG A 37 4.77 -23.23 9.78
N ARG A 38 5.17 -23.60 8.56
CA ARG A 38 5.12 -22.74 7.39
C ARG A 38 3.68 -22.29 7.06
N SER A 39 2.69 -23.14 7.30
CA SER A 39 1.27 -22.80 7.10
C SER A 39 0.81 -21.63 7.97
N ALA A 40 1.38 -21.44 9.15
CA ALA A 40 1.10 -20.30 10.01
C ALA A 40 1.64 -18.98 9.41
N VAL A 41 2.83 -19.03 8.79
CA VAL A 41 3.37 -17.87 8.03
C VAL A 41 2.41 -17.46 6.93
N LEU A 42 2.00 -18.42 6.09
CA LEU A 42 1.12 -18.14 4.95
C LEU A 42 -0.29 -17.72 5.39
N GLY A 43 -0.82 -18.36 6.44
CA GLY A 43 -2.13 -18.03 7.01
C GLY A 43 -2.20 -16.59 7.58
N ALA A 44 -1.10 -16.11 8.15
CA ALA A 44 -1.00 -14.74 8.65
C ALA A 44 -1.05 -13.67 7.54
N LEU A 45 -0.64 -14.02 6.31
CA LEU A 45 -0.68 -13.09 5.19
C LEU A 45 -2.10 -12.72 4.78
N VAL A 46 -3.10 -13.57 5.02
CA VAL A 46 -4.51 -13.31 4.65
C VAL A 46 -5.08 -12.10 5.40
N PRO A 47 -5.08 -12.06 6.75
CA PRO A 47 -5.57 -10.88 7.46
C PRO A 47 -4.72 -9.63 7.18
N ILE A 48 -3.42 -9.75 6.95
CA ILE A 48 -2.55 -8.65 6.55
C ILE A 48 -3.02 -8.07 5.20
N ALA A 49 -3.29 -8.93 4.21
CA ALA A 49 -3.80 -8.51 2.90
C ALA A 49 -5.13 -7.78 3.01
N LEU A 50 -6.06 -8.34 3.76
CA LEU A 50 -7.40 -7.78 3.95
C LEU A 50 -7.33 -6.41 4.63
N GLY A 51 -6.50 -6.26 5.66
CA GLY A 51 -6.29 -4.97 6.34
C GLY A 51 -5.69 -3.92 5.41
N HIS A 52 -4.68 -4.30 4.63
CA HIS A 52 -4.04 -3.41 3.66
C HIS A 52 -5.00 -2.97 2.54
N ALA A 53 -5.68 -3.93 1.91
CA ALA A 53 -6.64 -3.64 0.86
C ALA A 53 -7.82 -2.78 1.37
N ALA A 54 -8.31 -3.04 2.58
CA ALA A 54 -9.36 -2.24 3.20
C ALA A 54 -8.93 -0.79 3.42
N ALA A 55 -7.70 -0.56 3.91
CA ALA A 55 -7.16 0.79 4.10
C ALA A 55 -7.06 1.56 2.78
N ILE A 56 -6.52 0.95 1.74
CA ILE A 56 -6.41 1.57 0.41
C ILE A 56 -7.80 1.88 -0.15
N THR A 57 -8.70 0.90 -0.13
CA THR A 57 -10.05 1.05 -0.67
C THR A 57 -10.79 2.17 0.05
N LEU A 58 -10.76 2.19 1.40
CA LEU A 58 -11.41 3.23 2.19
C LEU A 58 -10.83 4.61 1.87
N THR A 59 -9.52 4.73 1.74
CA THR A 59 -8.86 6.01 1.38
C THR A 59 -9.32 6.50 0.01
N ILE A 60 -9.36 5.62 -1.00
CA ILE A 60 -9.79 5.99 -2.35
C ILE A 60 -11.28 6.38 -2.37
N LEU A 61 -12.14 5.62 -1.67
CA LEU A 61 -13.56 5.95 -1.56
C LEU A 61 -13.81 7.25 -0.82
N ALA A 62 -13.08 7.50 0.28
CA ALA A 62 -13.16 8.76 1.02
C ALA A 62 -12.77 9.95 0.13
N LEU A 63 -11.69 9.83 -0.63
CA LEU A 63 -11.28 10.87 -1.57
C LEU A 63 -12.31 11.09 -2.68
N ARG A 64 -12.90 10.03 -3.22
CA ARG A 64 -14.01 10.17 -4.18
C ARG A 64 -15.21 10.90 -3.60
N PHE A 65 -15.56 10.60 -2.36
CA PHE A 65 -16.64 11.31 -1.67
C PHE A 65 -16.30 12.81 -1.50
N VAL A 66 -15.09 13.11 -1.05
CA VAL A 66 -14.63 14.49 -0.85
C VAL A 66 -14.57 15.28 -2.17
N GLN A 67 -14.28 14.63 -3.29
CA GLN A 67 -14.29 15.25 -4.63
C GLN A 67 -15.65 15.88 -5.00
N HIS A 68 -16.76 15.45 -4.43
CA HIS A 68 -18.07 16.07 -4.67
C HIS A 68 -18.21 17.43 -4.03
N PHE A 69 -17.41 17.74 -2.99
CA PHE A 69 -17.50 18.98 -2.24
C PHE A 69 -16.37 19.96 -2.57
N PHE A 70 -15.24 19.47 -3.06
CA PHE A 70 -14.07 20.28 -3.32
C PHE A 70 -13.55 20.10 -4.74
N PRO A 71 -13.15 21.18 -5.42
CA PRO A 71 -12.57 21.10 -6.75
C PRO A 71 -11.24 20.34 -6.71
N MET A 72 -10.93 19.64 -7.82
CA MET A 72 -9.78 18.76 -7.93
C MET A 72 -8.45 19.42 -7.55
N ASN A 73 -8.29 20.70 -7.87
CA ASN A 73 -7.07 21.46 -7.52
C ASN A 73 -6.85 21.54 -6.00
N ILE A 74 -7.91 21.81 -5.22
CA ILE A 74 -7.81 21.85 -3.76
C ILE A 74 -7.45 20.47 -3.23
N LEU A 75 -8.04 19.42 -3.81
CA LEU A 75 -7.76 18.05 -3.41
C LEU A 75 -6.30 17.65 -3.68
N LYS A 76 -5.76 17.99 -4.85
CA LYS A 76 -4.34 17.75 -5.19
C LYS A 76 -3.42 18.39 -4.16
N TRP A 77 -3.62 19.69 -3.87
CA TRP A 77 -2.82 20.38 -2.86
C TRP A 77 -2.96 19.79 -1.47
N GLY A 78 -4.19 19.37 -1.08
CA GLY A 78 -4.45 18.70 0.19
C GLY A 78 -3.72 17.38 0.31
N VAL A 79 -3.84 16.50 -0.68
CA VAL A 79 -3.17 15.20 -0.73
C VAL A 79 -1.65 15.36 -0.72
N ALA A 80 -1.11 16.23 -1.56
CA ALA A 80 0.32 16.51 -1.62
C ALA A 80 0.85 17.02 -0.27
N SER A 81 0.14 17.96 0.36
CA SER A 81 0.51 18.50 1.68
C SER A 81 0.51 17.41 2.75
N ILE A 82 -0.48 16.52 2.76
CA ILE A 82 -0.54 15.39 3.70
C ILE A 82 0.65 14.46 3.48
N LEU A 83 0.93 14.06 2.23
CA LEU A 83 2.04 13.15 1.91
C LEU A 83 3.39 13.76 2.28
N ILE A 84 3.62 15.03 1.94
CA ILE A 84 4.86 15.74 2.26
C ILE A 84 5.02 15.88 3.78
N THR A 85 3.96 16.29 4.49
CA THR A 85 3.99 16.41 5.95
C THR A 85 4.27 15.08 6.63
N LEU A 86 3.62 13.99 6.19
CA LEU A 86 3.88 12.65 6.70
C LEU A 86 5.31 12.20 6.38
N GLY A 87 5.82 12.51 5.19
CA GLY A 87 7.21 12.22 4.80
C GLY A 87 8.21 12.91 5.73
N PHE A 88 8.06 14.22 5.95
CA PHE A 88 8.90 14.95 6.90
C PHE A 88 8.73 14.48 8.34
N TYR A 89 7.50 14.24 8.80
CA TYR A 89 7.26 13.69 10.12
C TYR A 89 7.99 12.38 10.35
N ARG A 90 7.95 11.46 9.39
CA ARG A 90 8.66 10.18 9.43
C ARG A 90 10.18 10.36 9.39
N LEU A 91 10.68 11.32 8.61
CA LEU A 91 12.11 11.60 8.51
C LEU A 91 12.70 12.05 9.86
N PHE A 92 11.96 12.91 10.61
CA PHE A 92 12.45 13.47 11.87
C PHE A 92 12.03 12.69 13.12
N ARG A 93 11.03 11.82 13.04
CA ARG A 93 10.45 11.14 14.20
C ARG A 93 10.35 9.63 14.03
N ALA A 94 11.42 8.99 13.55
CA ALA A 94 11.54 7.54 13.52
C ALA A 94 11.54 6.96 14.94
N ARG A 95 10.34 6.66 15.48
CA ARG A 95 10.17 5.95 16.76
C ARG A 95 9.50 4.62 16.48
N HIS A 96 10.22 3.53 16.73
CA HIS A 96 9.62 2.21 16.73
C HIS A 96 8.65 2.06 17.91
N PRO A 97 7.40 1.59 17.69
CA PRO A 97 6.51 1.23 18.78
C PRO A 97 7.14 0.10 19.58
N ARG A 98 7.41 0.35 20.86
CA ARG A 98 7.88 -0.68 21.79
C ARG A 98 6.66 -1.36 22.39
N GLY A 99 6.53 -2.70 22.26
CA GLY A 99 5.61 -3.49 23.05
C GLY A 99 4.39 -4.06 22.34
N ALA A 100 4.56 -4.72 21.19
CA ALA A 100 3.53 -5.65 20.71
C ALA A 100 3.67 -6.97 21.47
N GLY A 101 2.63 -7.36 22.22
CA GLY A 101 2.59 -8.65 22.94
C GLY A 101 2.75 -9.82 21.95
N MET A 102 3.36 -10.91 22.40
CA MET A 102 3.87 -11.99 21.53
C MET A 102 2.80 -12.96 20.99
N ARG A 103 1.53 -12.75 21.22
CA ARG A 103 0.44 -13.56 20.64
C ARG A 103 -0.47 -12.65 19.82
N VAL A 104 -0.26 -12.66 18.52
CA VAL A 104 -1.01 -11.82 17.57
C VAL A 104 -2.00 -12.70 16.83
N GLY A 105 -3.30 -12.44 17.03
CA GLY A 105 -4.38 -13.13 16.33
C GLY A 105 -4.65 -12.54 14.94
N ALA A 106 -5.49 -13.22 14.15
CA ALA A 106 -5.87 -12.74 12.81
C ALA A 106 -6.50 -11.33 12.83
N ARG A 107 -7.31 -11.02 13.85
CA ARG A 107 -7.89 -9.70 14.05
C ARG A 107 -6.82 -8.63 14.26
N ASP A 108 -5.82 -8.93 15.08
CA ASP A 108 -4.75 -7.99 15.40
C ASP A 108 -3.88 -7.71 14.18
N LEU A 109 -3.61 -8.75 13.36
CA LEU A 109 -2.90 -8.63 12.09
C LEU A 109 -3.65 -7.76 11.10
N PHE A 110 -4.98 -7.94 10.99
CA PHE A 110 -5.83 -7.11 10.15
C PHE A 110 -5.78 -5.64 10.60
N VAL A 111 -6.02 -5.38 11.89
CA VAL A 111 -6.03 -4.02 12.46
C VAL A 111 -4.66 -3.38 12.31
N TRP A 112 -3.59 -4.12 12.62
CA TRP A 112 -2.22 -3.62 12.44
C TRP A 112 -1.94 -3.22 11.00
N SER A 113 -2.23 -4.11 10.04
CA SER A 113 -2.00 -3.85 8.63
C SER A 113 -2.83 -2.68 8.11
N PHE A 114 -4.11 -2.58 8.54
CA PHE A 114 -4.98 -1.46 8.22
C PHE A 114 -4.41 -0.13 8.74
N LEU A 115 -4.02 -0.08 10.01
CA LEU A 115 -3.45 1.13 10.63
C LEU A 115 -2.12 1.51 9.98
N MET A 116 -1.24 0.53 9.72
CA MET A 116 0.04 0.79 9.08
C MET A 116 -0.13 1.29 7.65
N ALA A 117 -0.97 0.66 6.84
CA ALA A 117 -1.27 1.11 5.48
C ALA A 117 -1.84 2.53 5.47
N SER A 118 -2.74 2.85 6.40
CA SER A 118 -3.30 4.19 6.57
C SER A 118 -2.24 5.21 7.00
N ALA A 119 -1.43 4.87 8.01
CA ALA A 119 -0.38 5.75 8.54
C ALA A 119 0.77 6.00 7.56
N HIS A 120 0.99 5.10 6.61
CA HIS A 120 1.98 5.26 5.54
C HIS A 120 1.40 5.89 4.27
N GLY A 121 0.11 6.20 4.26
CA GLY A 121 -0.53 6.81 3.09
C GLY A 121 -0.60 5.90 1.87
N ALA A 122 -0.71 4.57 2.05
CA ALA A 122 -0.70 3.61 0.95
C ALA A 122 -1.78 3.93 -0.11
N GLY A 123 -3.00 4.27 0.32
CA GLY A 123 -4.07 4.67 -0.59
C GLY A 123 -3.81 6.01 -1.30
N LEU A 124 -3.16 6.96 -0.63
CA LEU A 124 -2.80 8.26 -1.22
C LEU A 124 -1.70 8.12 -2.29
N MET A 125 -0.75 7.19 -2.08
CA MET A 125 0.32 6.92 -3.04
C MET A 125 -0.17 6.27 -4.35
N LEU A 126 -1.32 5.59 -4.33
CA LEU A 126 -1.93 5.03 -5.54
C LEU A 126 -2.61 6.11 -6.40
N LEU A 127 -3.01 7.23 -5.82
CA LEU A 127 -3.75 8.29 -6.53
C LEU A 127 -3.03 8.81 -7.78
N PRO A 128 -1.75 9.20 -7.76
CA PRO A 128 -1.06 9.69 -8.95
C PRO A 128 -1.08 8.66 -10.09
N ILE A 129 -0.94 7.38 -9.74
CA ILE A 129 -0.94 6.27 -10.70
C ILE A 129 -2.34 6.07 -11.30
N LEU A 130 -3.38 6.14 -10.47
CA LEU A 130 -4.77 6.02 -10.91
C LEU A 130 -5.21 7.20 -11.77
N MET A 131 -4.74 8.41 -11.47
CA MET A 131 -5.03 9.61 -12.26
C MET A 131 -4.29 9.64 -13.60
N ALA A 132 -3.14 8.99 -13.69
CA ALA A 132 -2.35 8.88 -14.92
C ALA A 132 -2.87 7.79 -15.88
N GLN A 133 -3.92 7.05 -15.54
CA GLN A 133 -4.54 6.04 -16.45
C GLN A 133 -5.20 6.75 -17.64
N PRO A 134 -4.82 6.41 -18.88
CA PRO A 134 -5.52 6.94 -20.05
C PRO A 134 -6.92 6.33 -20.12
N MET A 135 -7.92 7.19 -20.19
CA MET A 135 -9.35 6.87 -20.16
C MET A 135 -9.91 6.31 -21.49
N SER A 136 -9.21 5.45 -22.21
CA SER A 136 -9.55 5.21 -23.61
C SER A 136 -9.86 3.79 -24.03
N ALA A 137 -10.21 2.84 -23.22
CA ALA A 137 -10.35 1.49 -23.74
C ALA A 137 -11.71 0.78 -23.61
N MET A 138 -12.70 1.32 -22.88
CA MET A 138 -13.96 0.56 -22.68
C MET A 138 -15.29 1.30 -22.93
N THR A 139 -15.27 2.55 -23.38
CA THR A 139 -16.52 3.34 -23.54
C THR A 139 -16.91 3.63 -24.99
N HIS A 140 -16.48 2.84 -25.97
CA HIS A 140 -16.89 3.10 -27.38
C HIS A 140 -18.35 2.77 -27.70
N ASN A 141 -19.15 2.18 -26.82
CA ASN A 141 -20.49 1.73 -27.18
C ASN A 141 -21.68 2.36 -26.43
N MET A 142 -21.49 3.38 -25.59
CA MET A 142 -22.61 4.04 -24.89
C MET A 142 -22.56 5.59 -24.90
N ALA A 143 -21.81 6.18 -25.82
CA ALA A 143 -21.51 7.62 -25.82
C ALA A 143 -22.63 8.53 -26.38
N GLY A 144 -23.80 8.01 -26.68
CA GLY A 144 -24.88 8.80 -27.31
C GLY A 144 -25.83 9.55 -26.37
N ALA A 145 -25.86 9.25 -25.08
CA ALA A 145 -26.94 9.73 -24.20
C ALA A 145 -26.53 10.56 -22.98
N MET A 146 -25.26 10.77 -22.72
CA MET A 146 -24.82 11.37 -21.42
C MET A 146 -23.85 12.55 -21.56
N SER A 147 -23.97 13.36 -22.60
CA SER A 147 -23.08 14.50 -22.87
C SER A 147 -23.34 15.77 -22.01
N LEU A 148 -24.15 15.69 -20.99
CA LEU A 148 -24.52 16.85 -20.16
C LEU A 148 -23.77 17.02 -18.82
N LEU A 149 -22.84 16.11 -18.46
CA LEU A 149 -22.04 16.21 -17.23
C LEU A 149 -20.54 15.96 -17.50
N PRO A 150 -19.79 16.99 -17.95
CA PRO A 150 -18.36 16.83 -18.29
C PRO A 150 -17.45 16.48 -17.10
N SER A 151 -17.89 16.71 -15.88
CA SER A 151 -17.04 16.59 -14.67
C SER A 151 -16.93 15.18 -14.08
N LEU A 152 -17.79 14.24 -14.48
CA LEU A 152 -17.78 12.86 -13.98
C LEU A 152 -17.03 11.87 -14.88
N SER A 153 -16.68 12.29 -16.12
CA SER A 153 -16.06 11.40 -17.11
C SER A 153 -14.58 11.08 -16.83
N ASN A 154 -13.91 11.82 -15.95
CA ASN A 154 -12.47 11.70 -15.72
C ASN A 154 -12.05 10.85 -14.50
N ALA A 155 -13.00 10.29 -13.76
CA ALA A 155 -12.68 9.45 -12.60
C ALA A 155 -12.50 7.97 -13.01
N PRO A 156 -11.48 7.27 -12.49
CA PRO A 156 -11.29 5.85 -12.79
C PRO A 156 -12.52 5.04 -12.36
N SER A 157 -12.90 4.04 -13.16
CA SER A 157 -14.04 3.19 -12.88
C SER A 157 -13.83 2.39 -11.58
N LEU A 158 -14.90 1.95 -10.93
CA LEU A 158 -14.79 1.08 -9.74
C LEU A 158 -14.06 -0.22 -10.05
N THR A 159 -14.20 -0.75 -11.25
CA THR A 159 -13.47 -1.93 -11.72
C THR A 159 -11.97 -1.65 -11.82
N THR A 160 -11.57 -0.51 -12.37
CA THR A 160 -10.16 -0.09 -12.45
C THR A 160 -9.56 0.08 -11.05
N ILE A 161 -10.29 0.68 -10.12
CA ILE A 161 -9.87 0.81 -8.72
C ILE A 161 -9.71 -0.56 -8.08
N GLY A 162 -10.70 -1.45 -8.24
CA GLY A 162 -10.64 -2.81 -7.71
C GLY A 162 -9.43 -3.59 -8.23
N LEU A 163 -9.17 -3.53 -9.54
CA LEU A 163 -8.00 -4.16 -10.15
C LEU A 163 -6.69 -3.56 -9.64
N ALA A 164 -6.61 -2.25 -9.50
CA ALA A 164 -5.42 -1.59 -8.99
C ALA A 164 -5.10 -2.00 -7.54
N VAL A 165 -6.12 -2.02 -6.67
CA VAL A 165 -5.98 -2.50 -5.29
C VAL A 165 -5.56 -3.97 -5.26
N LEU A 166 -6.18 -4.81 -6.11
CA LEU A 166 -5.86 -6.24 -6.19
C LEU A 166 -4.41 -6.47 -6.63
N ILE A 167 -3.99 -5.84 -7.74
CA ILE A 167 -2.63 -6.00 -8.28
C ILE A 167 -1.59 -5.51 -7.27
N HIS A 168 -1.80 -4.32 -6.71
CA HIS A 168 -0.91 -3.75 -5.71
C HIS A 168 -0.78 -4.65 -4.46
N THR A 169 -1.91 -5.08 -3.90
CA THR A 169 -1.93 -5.95 -2.71
C THR A 169 -1.35 -7.33 -3.00
N ALA A 170 -1.63 -7.91 -4.17
CA ALA A 170 -1.06 -9.19 -4.58
C ALA A 170 0.46 -9.11 -4.72
N SER A 171 0.98 -8.04 -5.33
CA SER A 171 2.43 -7.81 -5.44
C SER A 171 3.08 -7.63 -4.06
N MET A 172 2.45 -6.85 -3.17
CA MET A 172 2.89 -6.69 -1.78
C MET A 172 2.97 -8.05 -1.07
N LEU A 173 1.91 -8.86 -1.17
CA LEU A 173 1.86 -10.17 -0.53
C LEU A 173 2.88 -11.15 -1.10
N ALA A 174 3.10 -11.12 -2.41
CA ALA A 174 4.09 -11.99 -3.03
C ALA A 174 5.48 -11.73 -2.43
N VAL A 175 5.89 -10.47 -2.35
CA VAL A 175 7.19 -10.10 -1.76
C VAL A 175 7.24 -10.39 -0.26
N ALA A 176 6.20 -9.99 0.49
CA ALA A 176 6.11 -10.23 1.93
C ALA A 176 6.13 -11.73 2.26
N GLY A 177 5.41 -12.54 1.47
CA GLY A 177 5.34 -13.99 1.63
C GLY A 177 6.67 -14.67 1.31
N VAL A 178 7.34 -14.25 0.24
CA VAL A 178 8.68 -14.74 -0.11
C VAL A 178 9.66 -14.44 1.01
N LEU A 179 9.71 -13.19 1.49
CA LEU A 179 10.61 -12.80 2.57
C LEU A 179 10.32 -13.57 3.86
N ALA A 180 9.06 -13.59 4.31
CA ALA A 180 8.68 -14.28 5.53
C ALA A 180 9.02 -15.78 5.47
N THR A 181 8.81 -16.42 4.30
CA THR A 181 9.10 -17.85 4.12
C THR A 181 10.61 -18.10 4.05
N LEU A 182 11.37 -17.28 3.32
CA LEU A 182 12.83 -17.40 3.24
C LEU A 182 13.47 -17.24 4.62
N PHE A 183 13.05 -16.23 5.38
CA PHE A 183 13.56 -16.04 6.74
C PHE A 183 13.13 -17.18 7.68
N PHE A 184 11.92 -17.70 7.54
CA PHE A 184 11.46 -18.87 8.30
C PHE A 184 12.35 -20.10 8.04
N GLU A 185 12.57 -20.46 6.78
CA GLU A 185 13.40 -21.63 6.40
C GLU A 185 14.87 -21.43 6.77
N THR A 186 15.39 -20.20 6.64
CA THR A 186 16.76 -19.89 7.02
C THR A 186 16.94 -19.96 8.54
N TYR A 187 15.95 -19.48 9.29
CA TYR A 187 15.99 -19.54 10.75
C TYR A 187 15.97 -20.98 11.27
N GLU A 188 15.16 -21.85 10.69
CA GLU A 188 15.15 -23.29 11.06
C GLU A 188 16.51 -23.96 10.83
N LYS A 189 17.28 -23.52 9.82
CA LYS A 189 18.58 -24.11 9.44
C LYS A 189 19.77 -23.48 10.17
N VAL A 190 19.78 -22.19 10.41
CA VAL A 190 20.98 -21.41 10.82
C VAL A 190 20.84 -20.74 12.19
N GLY A 191 19.61 -20.66 12.75
CA GLY A 191 19.34 -19.99 14.02
C GLY A 191 19.35 -18.44 13.93
N LEU A 192 19.13 -17.77 15.09
CA LEU A 192 18.93 -16.31 15.22
C LEU A 192 20.14 -15.41 14.85
N ARG A 193 21.33 -15.96 14.61
CA ARG A 193 22.54 -15.14 14.40
C ARG A 193 22.46 -14.23 13.17
N LEU A 194 21.73 -14.65 12.12
CA LEU A 194 21.66 -13.89 10.86
C LEU A 194 20.82 -12.61 10.98
N LEU A 195 19.79 -12.60 11.81
CA LEU A 195 18.89 -11.45 11.96
C LEU A 195 19.50 -10.25 12.70
N ARG A 196 20.67 -10.43 13.29
CA ARG A 196 21.33 -9.37 14.09
C ARG A 196 22.12 -8.35 13.27
N HIS A 197 22.42 -8.61 12.01
CA HIS A 197 23.42 -7.83 11.26
C HIS A 197 22.91 -6.98 10.09
N THR A 198 21.63 -7.07 9.71
CA THR A 198 21.10 -6.30 8.56
C THR A 198 19.98 -5.36 8.99
N TRP A 199 20.35 -4.14 9.37
CA TRP A 199 19.38 -3.06 9.60
C TRP A 199 19.38 -2.11 8.41
N LEU A 200 18.49 -2.34 7.45
CA LEU A 200 18.10 -1.31 6.49
C LEU A 200 17.19 -0.31 7.20
N ASN A 201 17.46 0.97 7.06
CA ASN A 201 16.61 2.00 7.62
C ASN A 201 15.35 2.18 6.75
N PHE A 202 14.38 1.29 6.97
CA PHE A 202 13.11 1.30 6.23
C PHE A 202 12.31 2.58 6.45
N ASP A 203 12.44 3.22 7.62
CA ASP A 203 11.76 4.48 7.90
C ASP A 203 12.27 5.61 7.00
N LEU A 204 13.58 5.65 6.72
CA LEU A 204 14.17 6.61 5.79
C LEU A 204 13.68 6.37 4.35
N LEU A 205 13.71 5.11 3.89
CA LEU A 205 13.21 4.75 2.56
C LEU A 205 11.73 5.12 2.40
N TRP A 206 10.95 4.93 3.46
CA TRP A 206 9.54 5.25 3.47
C TRP A 206 9.28 6.75 3.46
N ALA A 207 10.03 7.53 4.24
CA ALA A 207 9.95 8.98 4.23
C ALA A 207 10.24 9.55 2.83
N ILE A 208 11.29 9.05 2.17
CA ILE A 208 11.64 9.46 0.80
C ILE A 208 10.50 9.11 -0.17
N ALA A 209 9.91 7.91 -0.09
CA ALA A 209 8.81 7.50 -0.97
C ALA A 209 7.57 8.39 -0.81
N LEU A 210 7.22 8.77 0.43
CA LEU A 210 6.11 9.71 0.70
C LEU A 210 6.39 11.10 0.13
N LEU A 211 7.60 11.61 0.29
CA LEU A 211 8.00 12.91 -0.28
C LEU A 211 7.93 12.90 -1.81
N VAL A 212 8.47 11.86 -2.43
CA VAL A 212 8.41 11.69 -3.90
C VAL A 212 6.96 11.60 -4.37
N ALA A 213 6.11 10.79 -3.72
CA ALA A 213 4.70 10.68 -4.07
C ALA A 213 3.97 12.02 -3.92
N GLY A 214 4.23 12.76 -2.84
CA GLY A 214 3.67 14.10 -2.63
C GLY A 214 4.08 15.09 -3.72
N CYS A 215 5.36 15.10 -4.11
CA CYS A 215 5.84 15.91 -5.22
C CYS A 215 5.18 15.51 -6.55
N VAL A 216 5.07 14.20 -6.83
CA VAL A 216 4.42 13.71 -8.08
C VAL A 216 2.97 14.19 -8.16
N VAL A 217 2.21 14.16 -7.06
CA VAL A 217 0.81 14.66 -7.03
C VAL A 217 0.71 16.13 -7.41
N LEU A 218 1.73 16.95 -7.12
CA LEU A 218 1.72 18.38 -7.48
C LEU A 218 1.88 18.61 -8.99
N PHE A 219 2.61 17.73 -9.68
CA PHE A 219 2.90 17.89 -11.12
C PHE A 219 1.86 17.22 -12.04
N PHE A 220 1.05 16.31 -11.54
CA PHE A 220 -0.02 15.63 -12.29
C PHE A 220 -1.40 16.03 -11.78
#